data_10c1cd22fbe5f652c6ff0ade5bd6001e
#
_entry.id   10c1cd22fbe5f652c6ff0ade5bd6001e
#
_cell.length_a   1.000
_cell.length_b   1.000
_cell.length_c   1.000
_cell.angle_alpha   90.00
_cell.angle_beta   90.00
_cell.angle_gamma   90.00
#
_symmetry.space_group_name_H-M   'P 1'
#
loop_
_entity.id
_entity.type
_entity.pdbx_description
1 polymer ?
#
loop_
_entity_poly.entity_id
_entity_poly.type
_entity_poly.pdbx_seq_one_letter_code
_entity_poly.pdbx_strand_id
1 'polypeptide(L)'
;MANEKILVLDFGGQYNQLIARRVRDEKVYAEILPYTAPLEKIKEGGYKGIIFTGGPNSVYDPKSPHYTEEILSLGVPVLGICYGCQLIAFMEKGEVATAPVSEYGKIELTAKTENALFKGINEKSTVWMSHTDYISKAPADYEVIGKTDDCPCAAMQNTEKKIYAVQFHPEVTHCEFGQRILHNFLYEVCGCSGDWVMDSFIDTTVQELRRQIGNKKVILGLSGGVDSAVTAALVSKAVGKQLTCVFVDHGLMRLNEGDEVESTFVKLFDMNFVRVNCGDVFLEKLKDVTDPEEKRKIIGTEFYKVFWDEIKKNADEGFFAQGTIYPDCIESGKGDADTIKTHHNKVKMPDDIKFEGIIEPLKSLFKDEVRRVGEKLGIPKELVWRQPFPGPGLGIRIIGAITKEKIEILQQADAIFREEMEKGAYSDKLSQYFAVITDVRSVGVMGDHRTYERLLVLRAVTTDNFMTADWAHIPYELLAKASNRITNEVKGINRVAYDITSKPPATVEWE
;
A
#
# COMPACT_ATOMS: atom_id res chain seq x y z
N MET A 1 13.19 11.36 -21.21
CA MET A 1 11.90 11.49 -21.93
C MET A 1 10.81 11.25 -20.92
N ALA A 2 9.67 11.94 -21.01
CA ALA A 2 8.54 11.65 -20.11
C ALA A 2 7.98 10.28 -20.45
N ASN A 3 7.66 9.47 -19.44
CA ASN A 3 7.06 8.15 -19.65
C ASN A 3 5.69 8.28 -20.33
N GLU A 4 5.34 7.28 -21.14
CA GLU A 4 3.97 7.14 -21.63
C GLU A 4 3.02 6.90 -20.46
N LYS A 5 1.86 7.58 -20.47
CA LYS A 5 0.96 7.49 -19.33
C LYS A 5 -0.51 7.37 -19.70
N ILE A 6 -1.22 6.62 -18.86
CA ILE A 6 -2.66 6.44 -18.90
C ILE A 6 -3.28 7.23 -17.75
N LEU A 7 -4.35 7.95 -18.03
CA LEU A 7 -5.19 8.55 -17.00
C LEU A 7 -6.20 7.52 -16.50
N VAL A 8 -6.25 7.32 -15.20
CA VAL A 8 -7.35 6.62 -14.51
C VAL A 8 -8.22 7.70 -13.86
N LEU A 9 -9.37 7.99 -14.43
CA LEU A 9 -10.31 8.99 -13.92
C LEU A 9 -11.22 8.33 -12.88
N ASP A 10 -11.07 8.76 -11.63
CA ASP A 10 -11.72 8.14 -10.46
C ASP A 10 -13.13 8.70 -10.24
N PHE A 11 -14.12 7.86 -10.43
CA PHE A 11 -15.54 8.15 -10.15
C PHE A 11 -16.01 7.64 -8.77
N GLY A 12 -15.09 7.39 -7.84
CA GLY A 12 -15.39 6.99 -6.46
C GLY A 12 -15.55 5.49 -6.25
N GLY A 13 -15.19 4.67 -7.23
CA GLY A 13 -15.21 3.21 -7.13
C GLY A 13 -14.10 2.68 -6.21
N GLN A 14 -14.31 1.47 -5.68
CA GLN A 14 -13.36 0.84 -4.75
C GLN A 14 -12.07 0.35 -5.43
N TYR A 15 -12.07 0.15 -6.76
CA TYR A 15 -10.98 -0.48 -7.49
C TYR A 15 -10.09 0.48 -8.29
N ASN A 16 -10.21 1.80 -8.09
CA ASN A 16 -9.41 2.80 -8.81
C ASN A 16 -7.90 2.56 -8.72
N GLN A 17 -7.38 2.31 -7.50
CA GLN A 17 -5.97 1.99 -7.30
C GLN A 17 -5.58 0.64 -7.91
N LEU A 18 -6.50 -0.34 -7.91
CA LEU A 18 -6.25 -1.64 -8.50
C LEU A 18 -6.14 -1.54 -10.03
N ILE A 19 -7.00 -0.75 -10.67
CA ILE A 19 -6.91 -0.46 -12.12
C ILE A 19 -5.53 0.14 -12.45
N ALA A 20 -5.11 1.17 -11.70
CA ALA A 20 -3.81 1.80 -11.92
C ALA A 20 -2.64 0.82 -11.73
N ARG A 21 -2.71 -0.07 -10.73
CA ARG A 21 -1.72 -1.14 -10.52
C ARG A 21 -1.66 -2.10 -11.70
N ARG A 22 -2.82 -2.56 -12.21
CA ARG A 22 -2.88 -3.46 -13.37
C ARG A 22 -2.27 -2.84 -14.63
N VAL A 23 -2.51 -1.54 -14.86
CA VAL A 23 -1.86 -0.79 -15.94
C VAL A 23 -0.33 -0.77 -15.75
N ARG A 24 0.15 -0.56 -14.53
CA ARG A 24 1.59 -0.54 -14.23
C ARG A 24 2.24 -1.92 -14.27
N ASP A 25 1.50 -2.98 -13.96
CA ASP A 25 1.94 -4.37 -14.16
C ASP A 25 2.25 -4.64 -15.64
N GLU A 26 1.53 -3.96 -16.55
CA GLU A 26 1.80 -3.94 -18.00
C GLU A 26 2.91 -2.95 -18.41
N LYS A 27 3.71 -2.45 -17.48
CA LYS A 27 4.82 -1.51 -17.72
C LYS A 27 4.42 -0.19 -18.35
N VAL A 28 3.21 0.28 -18.11
CA VAL A 28 2.72 1.60 -18.54
C VAL A 28 2.41 2.42 -17.28
N TYR A 29 2.88 3.66 -17.22
CA TYR A 29 2.60 4.51 -16.08
C TYR A 29 1.12 4.89 -16.02
N ALA A 30 0.48 4.75 -14.87
CA ALA A 30 -0.89 5.18 -14.62
C ALA A 30 -0.93 6.32 -13.60
N GLU A 31 -1.64 7.39 -13.92
CA GLU A 31 -1.93 8.50 -13.02
C GLU A 31 -3.41 8.50 -12.67
N ILE A 32 -3.75 8.61 -11.38
CA ILE A 32 -5.15 8.70 -10.93
C ILE A 32 -5.48 10.17 -10.69
N LEU A 33 -6.57 10.65 -11.31
CA LEU A 33 -7.16 11.95 -11.01
C LEU A 33 -8.62 11.76 -10.62
N PRO A 34 -9.15 12.60 -9.69
CA PRO A 34 -10.57 12.56 -9.37
C PRO A 34 -11.40 13.09 -10.55
N TYR A 35 -12.66 12.66 -10.66
CA TYR A 35 -13.60 13.16 -11.68
C TYR A 35 -13.84 14.68 -11.63
N THR A 36 -13.45 15.34 -10.54
CA THR A 36 -13.49 16.81 -10.41
C THR A 36 -12.28 17.52 -11.03
N ALA A 37 -11.31 16.77 -11.58
CA ALA A 37 -10.13 17.37 -12.21
C ALA A 37 -10.53 18.23 -13.42
N PRO A 38 -9.97 19.44 -13.59
CA PRO A 38 -10.26 20.30 -14.74
C PRO A 38 -9.88 19.62 -16.06
N LEU A 39 -10.71 19.78 -17.09
CA LEU A 39 -10.47 19.19 -18.42
C LEU A 39 -9.15 19.67 -19.04
N GLU A 40 -8.80 20.95 -18.84
CA GLU A 40 -7.53 21.53 -19.29
C GLU A 40 -6.32 20.79 -18.75
N LYS A 41 -6.35 20.41 -17.48
CA LYS A 41 -5.30 19.59 -16.86
C LYS A 41 -5.16 18.23 -17.56
N ILE A 42 -6.28 17.64 -17.97
CA ILE A 42 -6.27 16.37 -18.71
C ILE A 42 -5.72 16.58 -20.12
N LYS A 43 -6.12 17.64 -20.83
CA LYS A 43 -5.59 17.97 -22.15
C LYS A 43 -4.08 18.18 -22.15
N GLU A 44 -3.57 18.91 -21.15
CA GLU A 44 -2.14 19.18 -20.98
C GLU A 44 -1.35 17.97 -20.49
N GLY A 45 -2.04 16.99 -19.93
CA GLY A 45 -1.42 15.81 -19.31
C GLY A 45 -0.66 14.90 -20.28
N GLY A 46 -0.95 14.95 -21.59
CA GLY A 46 -0.26 14.13 -22.61
C GLY A 46 -0.52 12.62 -22.43
N TYR A 47 -1.73 12.25 -22.05
CA TYR A 47 -2.12 10.85 -21.86
C TYR A 47 -2.31 10.12 -23.19
N LYS A 48 -1.85 8.88 -23.25
CA LYS A 48 -2.06 7.96 -24.40
C LYS A 48 -3.42 7.27 -24.38
N GLY A 49 -4.07 7.21 -23.23
CA GLY A 49 -5.39 6.63 -23.04
C GLY A 49 -6.01 7.11 -21.72
N ILE A 50 -7.32 6.96 -21.61
CA ILE A 50 -8.10 7.30 -20.41
C ILE A 50 -8.92 6.10 -19.99
N ILE A 51 -8.93 5.77 -18.71
CA ILE A 51 -9.79 4.73 -18.14
C ILE A 51 -10.76 5.40 -17.17
N PHE A 52 -12.07 5.24 -17.40
CA PHE A 52 -13.13 5.62 -16.46
C PHE A 52 -13.36 4.47 -15.50
N THR A 53 -13.25 4.73 -14.21
CA THR A 53 -13.41 3.69 -13.18
C THR A 53 -14.88 3.33 -12.92
N GLY A 54 -15.09 2.30 -12.10
CA GLY A 54 -16.38 2.08 -11.45
C GLY A 54 -16.77 3.23 -10.51
N GLY A 55 -18.02 3.24 -10.08
CA GLY A 55 -18.59 4.21 -9.14
C GLY A 55 -19.73 3.60 -8.33
N PRO A 56 -20.12 4.22 -7.19
CA PRO A 56 -21.07 3.63 -6.26
C PRO A 56 -22.54 3.83 -6.62
N ASN A 57 -22.87 4.70 -7.56
CA ASN A 57 -24.23 5.18 -7.78
C ASN A 57 -24.72 4.91 -9.22
N SER A 58 -26.02 5.08 -9.45
CA SER A 58 -26.62 5.10 -10.80
C SER A 58 -26.25 6.38 -11.55
N VAL A 59 -26.07 6.31 -12.87
CA VAL A 59 -25.79 7.49 -13.72
C VAL A 59 -26.95 8.49 -13.75
N TYR A 60 -28.15 8.11 -13.33
CA TYR A 60 -29.31 8.97 -13.23
C TYR A 60 -29.48 9.68 -11.87
N ASP A 61 -28.70 9.29 -10.85
CA ASP A 61 -28.73 9.98 -9.57
C ASP A 61 -28.07 11.36 -9.72
N PRO A 62 -28.73 12.48 -9.41
CA PRO A 62 -28.16 13.82 -9.50
C PRO A 62 -26.88 14.01 -8.65
N LYS A 63 -26.65 13.15 -7.67
CA LYS A 63 -25.44 13.16 -6.82
C LYS A 63 -24.31 12.29 -7.35
N SER A 64 -24.55 11.57 -8.44
CA SER A 64 -23.52 10.73 -9.04
C SER A 64 -22.40 11.55 -9.67
N PRO A 65 -21.18 11.04 -9.64
CA PRO A 65 -20.04 11.70 -10.26
C PRO A 65 -20.18 11.70 -11.79
N HIS A 66 -20.36 12.86 -12.37
CA HIS A 66 -20.38 13.06 -13.83
C HIS A 66 -19.13 13.80 -14.28
N TYR A 67 -18.83 13.69 -15.58
CA TYR A 67 -17.80 14.48 -16.24
C TYR A 67 -18.33 15.10 -17.51
N THR A 68 -17.60 16.04 -18.11
CA THR A 68 -18.00 16.67 -19.37
C THR A 68 -17.85 15.70 -20.55
N GLU A 69 -18.84 15.70 -21.47
CA GLU A 69 -18.81 14.89 -22.70
C GLU A 69 -17.62 15.23 -23.62
N GLU A 70 -17.06 16.45 -23.50
CA GLU A 70 -15.91 16.89 -24.27
C GLU A 70 -14.69 15.97 -24.11
N ILE A 71 -14.59 15.24 -23.00
CA ILE A 71 -13.49 14.28 -22.75
C ILE A 71 -13.45 13.16 -23.80
N LEU A 72 -14.62 12.74 -24.30
CA LEU A 72 -14.74 11.70 -25.32
C LEU A 72 -14.32 12.21 -26.72
N SER A 73 -14.22 13.53 -26.88
CA SER A 73 -13.83 14.21 -28.13
C SER A 73 -12.35 14.62 -28.18
N LEU A 74 -11.56 14.26 -27.16
CA LEU A 74 -10.12 14.60 -27.10
C LEU A 74 -9.26 13.84 -28.12
N GLY A 75 -9.81 12.84 -28.81
CA GLY A 75 -9.05 11.99 -29.74
C GLY A 75 -8.11 10.98 -29.03
N VAL A 76 -8.22 10.88 -27.71
CA VAL A 76 -7.50 9.93 -26.88
C VAL A 76 -8.37 8.69 -26.66
N PRO A 77 -7.85 7.47 -26.82
CA PRO A 77 -8.61 6.23 -26.53
C PRO A 77 -9.20 6.22 -25.13
N VAL A 78 -10.45 5.78 -24.98
CA VAL A 78 -11.16 5.70 -23.70
C VAL A 78 -11.64 4.27 -23.43
N LEU A 79 -11.43 3.79 -22.21
CA LEU A 79 -12.02 2.55 -21.69
C LEU A 79 -12.90 2.83 -20.48
N GLY A 80 -14.20 2.52 -20.57
CA GLY A 80 -15.11 2.59 -19.42
C GLY A 80 -15.23 1.24 -18.72
N ILE A 81 -15.14 1.23 -17.39
CA ILE A 81 -15.26 0.03 -16.55
C ILE A 81 -16.46 0.21 -15.60
N CYS A 82 -17.40 -0.72 -15.62
CA CYS A 82 -18.59 -0.77 -14.75
C CYS A 82 -19.39 0.55 -14.80
N TYR A 83 -19.37 1.39 -13.77
CA TYR A 83 -20.00 2.71 -13.81
C TYR A 83 -19.47 3.56 -14.98
N GLY A 84 -18.16 3.54 -15.25
CA GLY A 84 -17.57 4.24 -16.39
C GLY A 84 -18.12 3.77 -17.74
N CYS A 85 -18.48 2.48 -17.86
CA CYS A 85 -19.16 1.94 -19.05
C CYS A 85 -20.57 2.53 -19.18
N GLN A 86 -21.34 2.57 -18.11
CA GLN A 86 -22.69 3.15 -18.07
C GLN A 86 -22.65 4.67 -18.34
N LEU A 87 -21.66 5.37 -17.77
CA LEU A 87 -21.48 6.81 -17.97
C LEU A 87 -21.19 7.14 -19.44
N ILE A 88 -20.35 6.36 -20.12
CA ILE A 88 -20.09 6.52 -21.56
C ILE A 88 -21.40 6.27 -22.35
N ALA A 89 -22.14 5.23 -22.05
CA ALA A 89 -23.41 4.97 -22.69
C ALA A 89 -24.40 6.13 -22.49
N PHE A 90 -24.49 6.67 -21.28
CA PHE A 90 -25.34 7.82 -20.97
C PHE A 90 -24.92 9.08 -21.74
N MET A 91 -23.64 9.42 -21.77
CA MET A 91 -23.08 10.57 -22.51
C MET A 91 -23.35 10.47 -24.03
N GLU A 92 -23.23 9.27 -24.58
CA GLU A 92 -23.42 8.98 -26.02
C GLU A 92 -24.89 8.65 -26.38
N LYS A 93 -25.85 8.93 -25.47
CA LYS A 93 -27.31 8.77 -25.66
C LYS A 93 -27.79 7.34 -25.81
N GLY A 94 -27.12 6.39 -25.20
CA GLY A 94 -27.62 5.06 -24.93
C GLY A 94 -28.60 5.06 -23.74
N GLU A 95 -29.15 3.90 -23.42
CA GLU A 95 -30.10 3.74 -22.33
C GLU A 95 -29.51 2.85 -21.25
N VAL A 96 -29.45 3.35 -20.02
CA VAL A 96 -29.09 2.61 -18.81
C VAL A 96 -30.37 2.36 -18.02
N ALA A 97 -30.54 1.20 -17.46
CA ALA A 97 -31.72 0.82 -16.69
C ALA A 97 -31.32 -0.06 -15.50
N THR A 98 -32.16 -0.09 -14.48
CA THR A 98 -32.00 -1.08 -13.41
C THR A 98 -32.32 -2.45 -13.94
N ALA A 99 -31.41 -3.40 -13.77
CA ALA A 99 -31.55 -4.76 -14.27
C ALA A 99 -32.70 -5.51 -13.54
N PRO A 100 -33.51 -6.30 -14.23
CA PRO A 100 -34.46 -7.20 -13.59
C PRO A 100 -33.79 -8.19 -12.64
N VAL A 101 -32.59 -8.64 -12.99
CA VAL A 101 -31.71 -9.49 -12.20
C VAL A 101 -30.34 -8.81 -12.12
N SER A 102 -29.91 -8.51 -10.90
CA SER A 102 -28.56 -7.94 -10.67
C SER A 102 -27.49 -9.02 -10.83
N GLU A 103 -26.34 -8.65 -11.36
CA GLU A 103 -25.22 -9.57 -11.53
C GLU A 103 -24.09 -9.25 -10.52
N TYR A 104 -23.82 -10.20 -9.64
CA TYR A 104 -22.74 -10.13 -8.66
C TYR A 104 -21.91 -11.41 -8.66
N GLY A 105 -20.58 -11.26 -8.75
CA GLY A 105 -19.65 -12.38 -8.71
C GLY A 105 -19.24 -12.90 -10.10
N LYS A 106 -19.01 -14.20 -10.19
CA LYS A 106 -18.53 -14.87 -11.41
C LYS A 106 -19.69 -15.14 -12.36
N ILE A 107 -19.63 -14.54 -13.54
CA ILE A 107 -20.66 -14.67 -14.60
C ILE A 107 -19.96 -15.08 -15.90
N GLU A 108 -20.62 -15.89 -16.74
CA GLU A 108 -20.14 -16.25 -18.06
C GLU A 108 -20.40 -15.11 -19.06
N LEU A 109 -19.32 -14.59 -19.67
CA LEU A 109 -19.37 -13.64 -20.79
C LEU A 109 -19.35 -14.41 -22.11
N THR A 110 -20.23 -14.06 -23.04
CA THR A 110 -20.11 -14.42 -24.45
C THR A 110 -19.59 -13.22 -25.22
N ALA A 111 -18.38 -13.34 -25.78
CA ALA A 111 -17.64 -12.24 -26.43
C ALA A 111 -17.49 -12.47 -27.92
N LYS A 112 -17.58 -11.39 -28.73
CA LYS A 112 -17.07 -11.35 -30.08
C LYS A 112 -15.57 -11.08 -30.00
N THR A 113 -14.74 -12.03 -30.39
CA THR A 113 -13.28 -11.96 -30.19
C THR A 113 -12.52 -11.30 -31.33
N GLU A 114 -13.18 -11.03 -32.46
CA GLU A 114 -12.59 -10.40 -33.64
C GLU A 114 -12.53 -8.87 -33.54
N ASN A 115 -11.96 -8.37 -32.44
CA ASN A 115 -11.73 -6.95 -32.22
C ASN A 115 -10.46 -6.72 -31.39
N ALA A 116 -9.98 -5.46 -31.33
CA ALA A 116 -8.75 -5.12 -30.66
C ALA A 116 -8.79 -5.41 -29.16
N LEU A 117 -9.91 -5.09 -28.47
CA LEU A 117 -10.01 -5.23 -27.03
C LEU A 117 -10.00 -6.70 -26.56
N PHE A 118 -10.67 -7.60 -27.32
CA PHE A 118 -10.84 -9.01 -26.96
C PHE A 118 -9.91 -9.95 -27.72
N LYS A 119 -8.86 -9.43 -28.33
CA LYS A 119 -7.85 -10.22 -29.03
C LYS A 119 -7.20 -11.24 -28.09
N GLY A 120 -7.31 -12.52 -28.43
CA GLY A 120 -6.67 -13.62 -27.69
C GLY A 120 -7.37 -14.02 -26.39
N ILE A 121 -8.65 -13.68 -26.24
CA ILE A 121 -9.54 -14.28 -25.22
C ILE A 121 -10.44 -15.35 -25.87
N ASN A 122 -11.08 -16.16 -25.04
CA ASN A 122 -12.07 -17.14 -25.51
C ASN A 122 -13.43 -16.48 -25.78
N GLU A 123 -14.22 -17.05 -26.71
CA GLU A 123 -15.59 -16.61 -26.94
C GLU A 123 -16.46 -16.67 -25.66
N LYS A 124 -16.24 -17.72 -24.85
CA LYS A 124 -16.84 -17.85 -23.53
C LYS A 124 -15.77 -17.80 -22.46
N SER A 125 -15.96 -16.95 -21.47
CA SER A 125 -15.03 -16.76 -20.38
C SER A 125 -15.71 -16.26 -19.12
N THR A 126 -15.08 -16.49 -17.96
CA THR A 126 -15.59 -15.98 -16.68
C THR A 126 -15.15 -14.55 -16.46
N VAL A 127 -16.12 -13.67 -16.18
CA VAL A 127 -15.89 -12.29 -15.77
C VAL A 127 -16.44 -12.02 -14.38
N TRP A 128 -15.97 -10.95 -13.74
CA TRP A 128 -16.46 -10.51 -12.44
C TRP A 128 -17.44 -9.35 -12.60
N MET A 129 -18.70 -9.58 -12.31
CA MET A 129 -19.76 -8.58 -12.31
C MET A 129 -20.01 -8.04 -10.91
N SER A 130 -20.38 -6.76 -10.82
CA SER A 130 -20.78 -6.10 -9.57
C SER A 130 -21.67 -4.90 -9.90
N HIS A 131 -22.90 -5.15 -10.37
CA HIS A 131 -23.80 -4.09 -10.78
C HIS A 131 -25.28 -4.44 -10.60
N THR A 132 -26.07 -3.39 -10.39
CA THR A 132 -27.54 -3.42 -10.42
C THR A 132 -28.07 -2.75 -11.69
N ASP A 133 -27.45 -1.64 -12.11
CA ASP A 133 -27.78 -0.98 -13.36
C ASP A 133 -26.94 -1.56 -14.51
N TYR A 134 -27.53 -1.61 -15.71
CA TYR A 134 -26.90 -2.14 -16.92
C TYR A 134 -27.26 -1.32 -18.14
N ILE A 135 -26.52 -1.44 -19.22
CA ILE A 135 -26.86 -0.81 -20.49
C ILE A 135 -27.93 -1.65 -21.18
N SER A 136 -29.17 -1.16 -21.14
CA SER A 136 -30.30 -1.80 -21.81
C SER A 136 -30.30 -1.62 -23.32
N LYS A 137 -29.70 -0.49 -23.80
CA LYS A 137 -29.52 -0.21 -25.21
C LYS A 137 -28.24 0.57 -25.43
N ALA A 138 -27.34 -0.01 -26.21
CA ALA A 138 -26.10 0.66 -26.60
C ALA A 138 -26.38 1.92 -27.43
N PRO A 139 -25.51 2.95 -27.40
CA PRO A 139 -25.61 4.11 -28.30
C PRO A 139 -25.60 3.67 -29.77
N ALA A 140 -26.23 4.46 -30.65
CA ALA A 140 -26.47 4.08 -32.06
C ALA A 140 -25.17 3.74 -32.83
N ASP A 141 -24.08 4.44 -32.55
CA ASP A 141 -22.80 4.28 -33.26
C ASP A 141 -21.85 3.27 -32.56
N TYR A 142 -22.38 2.48 -31.63
CA TYR A 142 -21.59 1.49 -30.88
C TYR A 142 -21.97 0.07 -31.27
N GLU A 143 -20.94 -0.77 -31.41
CA GLU A 143 -21.11 -2.21 -31.57
C GLU A 143 -21.08 -2.89 -30.21
N VAL A 144 -22.06 -3.75 -29.93
CA VAL A 144 -22.02 -4.67 -28.77
C VAL A 144 -21.06 -5.82 -29.09
N ILE A 145 -19.99 -5.94 -28.31
CA ILE A 145 -18.94 -6.95 -28.46
C ILE A 145 -18.94 -8.00 -27.35
N GLY A 146 -19.79 -7.84 -26.32
CA GLY A 146 -19.92 -8.82 -25.24
C GLY A 146 -21.30 -8.77 -24.59
N LYS A 147 -21.81 -9.93 -24.17
CA LYS A 147 -23.08 -10.07 -23.46
C LYS A 147 -23.02 -11.20 -22.43
N THR A 148 -23.88 -11.14 -21.42
CA THR A 148 -24.23 -12.26 -20.53
C THR A 148 -25.69 -12.67 -20.76
N ASP A 149 -26.17 -13.62 -20.00
CA ASP A 149 -27.58 -14.02 -20.07
C ASP A 149 -28.52 -12.89 -19.63
N ASP A 150 -28.13 -12.09 -18.64
CA ASP A 150 -28.95 -11.03 -18.04
C ASP A 150 -28.51 -9.61 -18.46
N CYS A 151 -27.30 -9.44 -19.03
CA CYS A 151 -26.77 -8.15 -19.49
C CYS A 151 -26.54 -8.18 -21.02
N PRO A 152 -27.47 -7.60 -21.83
CA PRO A 152 -27.38 -7.63 -23.29
C PRO A 152 -26.23 -6.81 -23.87
N CYS A 153 -25.67 -5.88 -23.09
CA CYS A 153 -24.53 -5.05 -23.45
C CYS A 153 -23.48 -5.07 -22.32
N ALA A 154 -22.83 -6.21 -22.13
CA ALA A 154 -21.75 -6.36 -21.17
C ALA A 154 -20.41 -5.77 -21.66
N ALA A 155 -20.29 -5.55 -22.97
CA ALA A 155 -19.17 -4.81 -23.56
C ALA A 155 -19.57 -4.20 -24.90
N MET A 156 -19.08 -3.00 -25.17
CA MET A 156 -19.33 -2.27 -26.42
C MET A 156 -18.09 -1.50 -26.89
N GLN A 157 -18.05 -1.18 -28.18
CA GLN A 157 -16.98 -0.38 -28.79
C GLN A 157 -17.50 0.61 -29.83
N ASN A 158 -16.78 1.71 -29.97
CA ASN A 158 -16.80 2.58 -31.14
C ASN A 158 -15.35 2.74 -31.63
N THR A 159 -14.99 2.05 -32.72
CA THR A 159 -13.61 2.00 -33.22
C THR A 159 -13.18 3.31 -33.86
N GLU A 160 -14.11 4.10 -34.43
CA GLU A 160 -13.81 5.41 -35.03
C GLU A 160 -13.39 6.43 -33.94
N LYS A 161 -14.14 6.48 -32.85
CA LYS A 161 -13.84 7.32 -31.69
C LYS A 161 -12.78 6.70 -30.76
N LYS A 162 -12.39 5.46 -30.96
CA LYS A 162 -11.52 4.65 -30.07
C LYS A 162 -12.06 4.56 -28.65
N ILE A 163 -13.36 4.40 -28.50
CA ILE A 163 -14.04 4.28 -27.20
C ILE A 163 -14.47 2.82 -27.02
N TYR A 164 -14.09 2.26 -25.88
CA TYR A 164 -14.40 0.90 -25.47
C TYR A 164 -15.03 0.93 -24.08
N ALA A 165 -15.90 0.00 -23.80
CA ALA A 165 -16.54 -0.05 -22.48
C ALA A 165 -16.88 -1.48 -22.11
N VAL A 166 -16.68 -1.83 -20.84
CA VAL A 166 -17.00 -3.15 -20.26
C VAL A 166 -17.76 -2.97 -18.94
N GLN A 167 -18.84 -3.73 -18.77
CA GLN A 167 -19.66 -3.70 -17.56
C GLN A 167 -18.99 -4.42 -16.38
N PHE A 168 -18.17 -5.42 -16.67
CA PHE A 168 -17.44 -6.21 -15.69
C PHE A 168 -16.12 -5.52 -15.26
N HIS A 169 -15.48 -6.10 -14.25
CA HIS A 169 -14.23 -5.62 -13.67
C HIS A 169 -13.01 -6.43 -14.17
N PRO A 170 -12.31 -6.00 -15.23
CA PRO A 170 -11.14 -6.71 -15.74
C PRO A 170 -9.93 -6.64 -14.80
N GLU A 171 -9.90 -5.69 -13.85
CA GLU A 171 -8.81 -5.48 -12.92
C GLU A 171 -8.72 -6.52 -11.80
N VAL A 172 -9.82 -7.23 -11.49
CA VAL A 172 -9.84 -8.19 -10.40
C VAL A 172 -9.34 -9.58 -10.84
N THR A 173 -8.74 -10.33 -9.92
CA THR A 173 -8.15 -11.66 -10.18
C THR A 173 -9.16 -12.73 -10.59
N HIS A 174 -10.45 -12.51 -10.33
CA HIS A 174 -11.53 -13.44 -10.67
C HIS A 174 -12.04 -13.29 -12.11
N CYS A 175 -11.58 -12.27 -12.85
CA CYS A 175 -11.83 -12.12 -14.28
C CYS A 175 -10.76 -12.91 -15.04
N GLU A 176 -11.17 -13.96 -15.73
CA GLU A 176 -10.26 -14.95 -16.35
C GLU A 176 -9.23 -14.32 -17.31
N PHE A 177 -9.69 -13.43 -18.19
CA PHE A 177 -8.85 -12.72 -19.14
C PHE A 177 -8.69 -11.22 -18.85
N GLY A 178 -8.97 -10.80 -17.62
CA GLY A 178 -9.00 -9.37 -17.27
C GLY A 178 -7.69 -8.65 -17.59
N GLN A 179 -6.55 -9.24 -17.22
CA GLN A 179 -5.24 -8.67 -17.52
C GLN A 179 -4.97 -8.61 -19.03
N ARG A 180 -5.42 -9.60 -19.81
CA ARG A 180 -5.29 -9.60 -21.28
C ARG A 180 -6.11 -8.47 -21.91
N ILE A 181 -7.30 -8.21 -21.42
CA ILE A 181 -8.18 -7.13 -21.89
C ILE A 181 -7.51 -5.77 -21.64
N LEU A 182 -6.96 -5.55 -20.43
CA LEU A 182 -6.21 -4.34 -20.12
C LEU A 182 -4.93 -4.22 -20.97
N HIS A 183 -4.18 -5.30 -21.16
CA HIS A 183 -3.04 -5.36 -22.08
C HIS A 183 -3.43 -4.91 -23.49
N ASN A 184 -4.51 -5.47 -24.04
CA ASN A 184 -4.98 -5.12 -25.36
C ASN A 184 -5.37 -3.65 -25.48
N PHE A 185 -6.06 -3.10 -24.48
CA PHE A 185 -6.35 -1.67 -24.45
C PHE A 185 -5.09 -0.82 -24.48
N LEU A 186 -4.08 -1.16 -23.69
CA LEU A 186 -2.83 -0.41 -23.59
C LEU A 186 -1.98 -0.49 -24.87
N TYR A 187 -1.80 -1.69 -25.43
CA TYR A 187 -0.87 -1.92 -26.51
C TYR A 187 -1.51 -1.87 -27.90
N GLU A 188 -2.67 -2.49 -28.07
CA GLU A 188 -3.33 -2.55 -29.38
C GLU A 188 -4.15 -1.28 -29.67
N VAL A 189 -4.78 -0.68 -28.63
CA VAL A 189 -5.65 0.48 -28.80
C VAL A 189 -4.91 1.79 -28.55
N CYS A 190 -4.19 1.91 -27.41
CA CYS A 190 -3.47 3.13 -27.05
C CYS A 190 -2.06 3.22 -27.68
N GLY A 191 -1.51 2.10 -28.17
CA GLY A 191 -0.19 2.05 -28.81
C GLY A 191 0.94 2.38 -27.81
N CYS A 192 0.82 1.93 -26.56
CA CYS A 192 1.88 2.07 -25.57
C CYS A 192 3.06 1.13 -25.89
N SER A 193 4.27 1.52 -25.50
CA SER A 193 5.50 0.74 -25.72
C SER A 193 5.98 -0.01 -24.46
N GLY A 194 5.44 0.32 -23.28
CA GLY A 194 5.82 -0.33 -22.02
C GLY A 194 7.14 0.20 -21.45
N ASP A 195 7.27 1.51 -21.31
CA ASP A 195 8.49 2.19 -20.89
C ASP A 195 8.60 2.39 -19.35
N TRP A 196 7.55 2.04 -18.59
CA TRP A 196 7.55 2.13 -17.14
C TRP A 196 8.32 0.96 -16.52
N VAL A 197 9.65 1.11 -16.43
CA VAL A 197 10.54 0.11 -15.84
C VAL A 197 11.38 0.72 -14.72
N MET A 198 11.61 -0.05 -13.64
CA MET A 198 12.22 0.47 -12.41
C MET A 198 13.68 0.93 -12.59
N ASP A 199 14.42 0.38 -13.54
CA ASP A 199 15.79 0.85 -13.83
C ASP A 199 15.78 2.28 -14.39
N SER A 200 14.92 2.55 -15.37
CA SER A 200 14.73 3.90 -15.91
C SER A 200 14.22 4.88 -14.87
N PHE A 201 13.33 4.43 -13.97
CA PHE A 201 12.85 5.24 -12.84
C PHE A 201 14.00 5.65 -11.92
N ILE A 202 14.86 4.69 -11.52
CA ILE A 202 16.01 4.96 -10.63
C ILE A 202 16.94 6.00 -11.27
N ASP A 203 17.33 5.79 -12.53
CA ASP A 203 18.27 6.68 -13.21
C ASP A 203 17.70 8.10 -13.37
N THR A 204 16.44 8.22 -13.79
CA THR A 204 15.75 9.51 -13.93
C THR A 204 15.63 10.21 -12.58
N THR A 205 15.16 9.50 -11.54
CA THR A 205 15.00 10.06 -10.20
C THR A 205 16.33 10.52 -9.60
N VAL A 206 17.40 9.75 -9.76
CA VAL A 206 18.73 10.13 -9.29
C VAL A 206 19.23 11.41 -9.98
N GLN A 207 18.99 11.56 -11.30
CA GLN A 207 19.37 12.79 -12.03
C GLN A 207 18.55 13.99 -11.57
N GLU A 208 17.25 13.83 -11.37
CA GLU A 208 16.38 14.88 -10.86
C GLU A 208 16.76 15.33 -9.45
N LEU A 209 17.03 14.37 -8.56
CA LEU A 209 17.52 14.64 -7.21
C LEU A 209 18.84 15.42 -7.22
N ARG A 210 19.80 15.02 -8.04
CA ARG A 210 21.07 15.76 -8.18
C ARG A 210 20.86 17.20 -8.61
N ARG A 211 19.97 17.43 -9.58
CA ARG A 211 19.65 18.78 -10.08
C ARG A 211 18.93 19.61 -9.02
N GLN A 212 17.98 19.03 -8.31
CA GLN A 212 17.19 19.72 -7.29
C GLN A 212 18.03 20.07 -6.04
N ILE A 213 18.82 19.12 -5.56
CA ILE A 213 19.61 19.26 -4.33
C ILE A 213 20.86 20.13 -4.57
N GLY A 214 21.54 19.95 -5.71
CA GLY A 214 22.80 20.62 -5.96
C GLY A 214 23.85 20.30 -4.90
N ASN A 215 24.41 21.33 -4.28
CA ASN A 215 25.44 21.20 -3.22
C ASN A 215 24.86 21.29 -1.80
N LYS A 216 23.54 21.20 -1.63
CA LYS A 216 22.88 21.38 -0.35
C LYS A 216 22.78 20.08 0.43
N LYS A 217 22.60 20.21 1.74
CA LYS A 217 22.38 19.05 2.64
C LYS A 217 20.96 18.52 2.50
N VAL A 218 20.79 17.23 2.80
CA VAL A 218 19.49 16.58 2.89
C VAL A 218 19.42 15.84 4.22
N ILE A 219 18.30 15.98 4.92
CA ILE A 219 18.01 15.22 6.14
C ILE A 219 16.84 14.30 5.90
N LEU A 220 16.94 13.05 6.34
CA LEU A 220 15.91 12.03 6.24
C LEU A 220 15.70 11.36 7.59
N GLY A 221 14.45 11.24 8.02
CA GLY A 221 14.07 10.36 9.12
C GLY A 221 14.01 8.90 8.66
N LEU A 222 14.83 8.06 9.25
CA LEU A 222 14.84 6.63 8.95
C LEU A 222 13.98 5.90 9.99
N SER A 223 12.79 5.44 9.57
CA SER A 223 11.84 4.76 10.46
C SER A 223 12.08 3.25 10.58
N GLY A 224 13.08 2.70 9.88
CA GLY A 224 13.25 1.26 9.73
C GLY A 224 12.27 0.60 8.74
N GLY A 225 11.32 1.36 8.17
CA GLY A 225 10.42 0.91 7.14
C GLY A 225 11.04 0.93 5.74
N VAL A 226 10.50 0.13 4.80
CA VAL A 226 11.03 0.02 3.44
C VAL A 226 11.02 1.36 2.69
N ASP A 227 10.02 2.22 2.90
CA ASP A 227 9.89 3.48 2.16
C ASP A 227 11.02 4.45 2.53
N SER A 228 11.28 4.65 3.82
CA SER A 228 12.41 5.46 4.29
C SER A 228 13.76 4.85 3.86
N ALA A 229 13.86 3.52 3.85
CA ALA A 229 15.04 2.79 3.39
C ALA A 229 15.35 3.03 1.91
N VAL A 230 14.34 2.92 1.05
CA VAL A 230 14.48 3.14 -0.40
C VAL A 230 14.71 4.61 -0.72
N THR A 231 14.07 5.53 0.03
CA THR A 231 14.35 6.96 -0.06
C THR A 231 15.82 7.27 0.28
N ALA A 232 16.34 6.71 1.38
CA ALA A 232 17.74 6.85 1.76
C ALA A 232 18.69 6.36 0.66
N ALA A 233 18.40 5.21 0.09
CA ALA A 233 19.21 4.62 -0.98
C ALA A 233 19.23 5.48 -2.25
N LEU A 234 18.08 6.00 -2.69
CA LEU A 234 17.97 6.88 -3.87
C LEU A 234 18.72 8.20 -3.64
N VAL A 235 18.49 8.84 -2.50
CA VAL A 235 19.14 10.12 -2.17
C VAL A 235 20.64 9.93 -1.97
N SER A 236 21.08 8.86 -1.29
CA SER A 236 22.50 8.53 -1.15
C SER A 236 23.17 8.30 -2.51
N LYS A 237 22.54 7.57 -3.41
CA LYS A 237 23.02 7.37 -4.80
C LYS A 237 23.12 8.68 -5.59
N ALA A 238 22.26 9.65 -5.28
CA ALA A 238 22.26 10.95 -5.93
C ALA A 238 23.36 11.87 -5.39
N VAL A 239 23.49 12.01 -4.07
CA VAL A 239 24.28 13.09 -3.44
C VAL A 239 25.25 12.61 -2.35
N GLY A 240 25.32 11.31 -2.06
CA GLY A 240 26.29 10.74 -1.12
C GLY A 240 26.22 11.37 0.27
N LYS A 241 27.38 11.79 0.79
CA LYS A 241 27.57 12.38 2.13
C LYS A 241 26.81 13.69 2.40
N GLN A 242 26.14 14.27 1.41
CA GLN A 242 25.22 15.39 1.66
C GLN A 242 23.95 14.92 2.40
N LEU A 243 23.64 13.59 2.34
CA LEU A 243 22.53 12.98 3.07
C LEU A 243 22.95 12.65 4.51
N THR A 244 22.12 13.10 5.47
CA THR A 244 22.15 12.67 6.86
C THR A 244 20.86 11.94 7.19
N CYS A 245 20.95 10.65 7.55
CA CYS A 245 19.84 9.86 8.03
C CYS A 245 19.79 9.85 9.55
N VAL A 246 18.67 10.24 10.12
CA VAL A 246 18.42 10.23 11.57
C VAL A 246 17.53 9.04 11.91
N PHE A 247 18.03 8.13 12.71
CA PHE A 247 17.31 6.96 13.22
C PHE A 247 17.07 7.11 14.71
N VAL A 248 15.81 7.15 15.14
CA VAL A 248 15.42 7.24 16.55
C VAL A 248 15.16 5.85 17.10
N ASP A 249 16.02 5.40 18.00
CA ASP A 249 15.83 4.15 18.73
C ASP A 249 15.15 4.45 20.07
N HIS A 250 13.83 4.28 20.09
CA HIS A 250 12.99 4.53 21.25
C HIS A 250 12.90 3.34 22.23
N GLY A 251 13.70 2.29 22.04
CA GLY A 251 13.74 1.13 22.93
C GLY A 251 12.57 0.14 22.79
N LEU A 252 11.58 0.45 21.95
CA LEU A 252 10.42 -0.43 21.66
C LEU A 252 10.58 -1.14 20.31
N MET A 253 11.82 -1.30 19.85
CA MET A 253 12.17 -1.99 18.61
C MET A 253 12.26 -3.50 18.84
N ARG A 254 12.28 -4.29 17.76
CA ARG A 254 12.58 -5.72 17.83
C ARG A 254 13.99 -5.96 18.35
N LEU A 255 14.24 -7.19 18.76
CA LEU A 255 15.59 -7.59 19.22
C LEU A 255 16.64 -7.27 18.15
N ASN A 256 17.69 -6.56 18.53
CA ASN A 256 18.83 -6.12 17.70
C ASN A 256 18.47 -5.26 16.47
N GLU A 257 17.23 -4.83 16.32
CA GLU A 257 16.79 -4.10 15.12
C GLU A 257 17.56 -2.81 14.86
N GLY A 258 17.86 -2.04 15.90
CA GLY A 258 18.66 -0.79 15.77
C GLY A 258 20.05 -1.07 15.23
N ASP A 259 20.72 -2.10 15.73
CA ASP A 259 22.08 -2.50 15.30
C ASP A 259 22.09 -3.04 13.87
N GLU A 260 21.06 -3.82 13.50
CA GLU A 260 20.89 -4.34 12.14
C GLU A 260 20.67 -3.21 11.13
N VAL A 261 19.81 -2.24 11.44
CA VAL A 261 19.56 -1.08 10.59
C VAL A 261 20.84 -0.27 10.42
N GLU A 262 21.49 0.12 11.51
CA GLU A 262 22.74 0.91 11.47
C GLU A 262 23.84 0.20 10.66
N SER A 263 24.14 -1.05 10.98
CA SER A 263 25.20 -1.81 10.31
C SER A 263 24.92 -2.00 8.80
N THR A 264 23.66 -2.22 8.44
CA THR A 264 23.27 -2.40 7.04
C THR A 264 23.41 -1.10 6.26
N PHE A 265 22.87 0.00 6.78
CA PHE A 265 22.86 1.26 6.04
C PHE A 265 24.27 1.89 5.94
N VAL A 266 25.06 1.87 7.01
CA VAL A 266 26.44 2.36 7.00
C VAL A 266 27.33 1.56 6.04
N LYS A 267 27.08 0.25 5.91
CA LYS A 267 27.85 -0.61 5.00
C LYS A 267 27.46 -0.43 3.53
N LEU A 268 26.16 -0.22 3.24
CA LEU A 268 25.64 -0.23 1.87
C LEU A 268 25.67 1.14 1.20
N PHE A 269 25.55 2.24 1.96
CA PHE A 269 25.31 3.55 1.40
C PHE A 269 26.32 4.59 1.89
N ASP A 270 26.76 5.44 0.96
CA ASP A 270 27.64 6.57 1.27
C ASP A 270 26.83 7.76 1.81
N MET A 271 26.53 7.74 3.12
CA MET A 271 25.74 8.76 3.81
C MET A 271 26.23 8.98 5.22
N ASN A 272 25.73 10.03 5.90
CA ASN A 272 25.91 10.20 7.34
C ASN A 272 24.74 9.51 8.07
N PHE A 273 25.05 8.73 9.09
CA PHE A 273 24.06 8.04 9.91
C PHE A 273 24.13 8.52 11.35
N VAL A 274 23.00 8.97 11.90
CA VAL A 274 22.88 9.43 13.29
C VAL A 274 21.85 8.57 13.99
N ARG A 275 22.28 7.75 14.96
CA ARG A 275 21.37 6.99 15.82
C ARG A 275 21.16 7.73 17.15
N VAL A 276 19.92 7.99 17.48
CA VAL A 276 19.52 8.62 18.74
C VAL A 276 18.94 7.55 19.66
N ASN A 277 19.72 7.09 20.63
CA ASN A 277 19.27 6.12 21.63
C ASN A 277 18.52 6.86 22.74
N CYS A 278 17.22 6.67 22.85
CA CYS A 278 16.37 7.37 23.81
C CYS A 278 15.34 6.46 24.54
N GLY A 279 15.60 5.14 24.57
CA GLY A 279 14.70 4.17 25.20
C GLY A 279 14.30 4.49 26.64
N ASP A 280 15.22 4.99 27.46
CA ASP A 280 14.93 5.33 28.85
C ASP A 280 13.92 6.47 28.96
N VAL A 281 13.98 7.47 28.06
CA VAL A 281 13.02 8.58 28.00
C VAL A 281 11.60 8.08 27.73
N PHE A 282 11.47 7.16 26.75
CA PHE A 282 10.17 6.57 26.43
C PHE A 282 9.64 5.69 27.56
N LEU A 283 10.48 4.87 28.18
CA LEU A 283 10.10 4.04 29.31
C LEU A 283 9.59 4.86 30.49
N GLU A 284 10.23 5.97 30.81
CA GLU A 284 9.79 6.85 31.90
C GLU A 284 8.44 7.49 31.60
N LYS A 285 8.23 7.95 30.35
CA LYS A 285 6.95 8.55 29.91
C LYS A 285 5.79 7.57 29.86
N LEU A 286 6.09 6.30 29.59
CA LEU A 286 5.12 5.22 29.47
C LEU A 286 4.89 4.48 30.81
N LYS A 287 5.57 4.92 31.86
CA LYS A 287 5.42 4.32 33.19
C LYS A 287 3.97 4.36 33.65
N ASP A 288 3.42 3.21 34.04
CA ASP A 288 2.05 3.01 34.54
C ASP A 288 0.94 3.34 33.51
N VAL A 289 1.28 3.63 32.25
CA VAL A 289 0.30 3.86 31.17
C VAL A 289 -0.17 2.52 30.63
N THR A 290 -1.49 2.28 30.69
CA THR A 290 -2.12 1.02 30.27
C THR A 290 -3.11 1.22 29.12
N ASP A 291 -3.61 2.41 28.89
CA ASP A 291 -4.54 2.72 27.82
C ASP A 291 -3.80 2.73 26.45
N PRO A 292 -4.29 1.97 25.44
CA PRO A 292 -3.62 1.86 24.15
C PRO A 292 -3.50 3.19 23.39
N GLU A 293 -4.52 4.02 23.43
CA GLU A 293 -4.50 5.30 22.71
C GLU A 293 -3.56 6.31 23.39
N GLU A 294 -3.49 6.27 24.72
CA GLU A 294 -2.55 7.09 25.47
C GLU A 294 -1.09 6.65 25.19
N LYS A 295 -0.82 5.34 25.14
CA LYS A 295 0.50 4.81 24.73
C LYS A 295 0.89 5.32 23.33
N ARG A 296 0.01 5.19 22.34
CA ARG A 296 0.23 5.66 20.97
C ARG A 296 0.53 7.15 20.92
N LYS A 297 -0.23 7.96 21.67
CA LYS A 297 -0.08 9.40 21.75
C LYS A 297 1.26 9.81 22.37
N ILE A 298 1.64 9.19 23.49
CA ILE A 298 2.91 9.47 24.17
C ILE A 298 4.07 9.08 23.24
N ILE A 299 4.07 7.86 22.69
CA ILE A 299 5.14 7.39 21.79
C ILE A 299 5.26 8.31 20.58
N GLY A 300 4.17 8.66 19.93
CA GLY A 300 4.17 9.55 18.78
C GLY A 300 4.69 10.94 19.10
N THR A 301 4.26 11.53 20.23
CA THR A 301 4.67 12.87 20.66
C THR A 301 6.16 12.93 21.03
N GLU A 302 6.65 11.96 21.81
CA GLU A 302 8.06 11.93 22.22
C GLU A 302 8.99 11.60 21.04
N PHE A 303 8.57 10.67 20.13
CA PHE A 303 9.30 10.39 18.91
C PHE A 303 9.47 11.67 18.07
N TYR A 304 8.39 12.41 17.89
CA TYR A 304 8.35 13.65 17.16
C TYR A 304 9.32 14.69 17.74
N LYS A 305 9.27 14.85 19.07
CA LYS A 305 10.15 15.79 19.79
C LYS A 305 11.62 15.41 19.63
N VAL A 306 11.98 14.19 19.96
CA VAL A 306 13.38 13.70 19.86
C VAL A 306 13.90 13.83 18.44
N PHE A 307 13.08 13.48 17.46
CA PHE A 307 13.44 13.57 16.04
C PHE A 307 13.74 15.03 15.63
N TRP A 308 12.86 15.97 15.95
CA TRP A 308 13.05 17.36 15.59
C TRP A 308 14.18 18.03 16.37
N ASP A 309 14.37 17.67 17.63
CA ASP A 309 15.50 18.17 18.41
C ASP A 309 16.85 17.73 17.80
N GLU A 310 16.91 16.52 17.22
CA GLU A 310 18.12 16.06 16.54
C GLU A 310 18.29 16.74 15.17
N ILE A 311 17.21 16.93 14.43
CA ILE A 311 17.24 17.65 13.16
C ILE A 311 17.75 19.08 13.37
N LYS A 312 17.29 19.78 14.39
CA LYS A 312 17.74 21.15 14.71
C LYS A 312 19.25 21.25 14.89
N LYS A 313 19.90 20.23 15.44
CA LYS A 313 21.36 20.22 15.60
C LYS A 313 22.12 20.09 14.27
N ASN A 314 21.47 19.49 13.26
CA ASN A 314 22.06 19.14 11.98
C ASN A 314 21.49 19.94 10.81
N ALA A 315 20.41 20.73 11.03
CA ALA A 315 19.70 21.49 10.00
C ALA A 315 20.38 22.85 9.78
N ASP A 316 21.32 22.89 8.85
CA ASP A 316 21.71 24.13 8.16
C ASP A 316 21.03 24.09 6.79
N GLU A 317 20.29 25.13 6.42
CA GLU A 317 19.65 25.39 5.13
C GLU A 317 19.78 24.26 4.08
N GLY A 318 18.82 23.35 4.01
CA GLY A 318 18.86 22.19 3.12
C GLY A 318 17.46 21.63 2.85
N PHE A 319 17.37 20.42 2.37
CA PHE A 319 16.12 19.74 2.06
C PHE A 319 15.76 18.71 3.12
N PHE A 320 14.45 18.53 3.31
CA PHE A 320 13.90 17.43 4.10
C PHE A 320 13.37 16.32 3.17
N ALA A 321 13.86 15.09 3.32
CA ALA A 321 13.41 13.96 2.52
C ALA A 321 12.34 13.14 3.27
N GLN A 322 11.31 12.70 2.54
CA GLN A 322 10.21 11.87 3.05
C GLN A 322 9.97 10.66 2.15
N GLY A 323 9.59 9.54 2.76
CA GLY A 323 9.22 8.32 2.07
C GLY A 323 7.74 8.25 1.67
N THR A 324 7.15 9.37 1.26
CA THR A 324 5.77 9.44 0.76
C THR A 324 5.62 8.59 -0.49
N ILE A 325 4.59 7.74 -0.55
CA ILE A 325 4.29 6.88 -1.69
C ILE A 325 2.98 7.30 -2.37
N TYR A 326 2.69 6.75 -3.54
CA TYR A 326 1.56 7.18 -4.38
C TYR A 326 0.19 7.07 -3.69
N PRO A 327 -0.14 6.01 -2.93
CA PRO A 327 -1.39 5.96 -2.16
C PRO A 327 -1.55 7.10 -1.16
N ASP A 328 -0.47 7.51 -0.48
CA ASP A 328 -0.50 8.63 0.47
C ASP A 328 -0.91 9.95 -0.21
N CYS A 329 -0.46 10.15 -1.47
CA CYS A 329 -0.81 11.33 -2.27
C CYS A 329 -2.28 11.34 -2.67
N ILE A 330 -2.83 10.18 -3.05
CA ILE A 330 -4.23 10.05 -3.49
C ILE A 330 -5.18 10.27 -2.30
N GLU A 331 -4.89 9.66 -1.16
CA GLU A 331 -5.72 9.78 0.04
C GLU A 331 -5.71 11.20 0.62
N SER A 332 -4.61 11.92 0.47
CA SER A 332 -4.49 13.33 0.91
C SER A 332 -5.29 14.30 0.07
N GLY A 333 -5.62 13.97 -1.19
CA GLY A 333 -6.39 14.79 -2.13
C GLY A 333 -7.91 14.62 -2.03
N LYS A 334 -8.40 13.65 -1.27
CA LYS A 334 -9.83 13.39 -1.08
C LYS A 334 -10.34 14.04 0.22
N GLY A 335 -10.69 15.34 0.18
CA GLY A 335 -11.56 15.88 1.20
C GLY A 335 -11.44 17.34 1.55
N ASP A 336 -12.52 18.08 1.27
CA ASP A 336 -13.03 19.22 2.04
C ASP A 336 -13.66 18.67 3.36
N ALA A 337 -12.91 17.97 4.16
CA ALA A 337 -13.32 17.65 5.51
C ALA A 337 -12.06 17.46 6.35
N ASP A 338 -11.99 18.25 7.42
CA ASP A 338 -11.16 18.03 8.60
C ASP A 338 -11.41 16.63 9.21
N THR A 339 -11.16 15.58 8.47
CA THR A 339 -11.25 14.22 8.95
C THR A 339 -9.86 13.72 9.21
N ILE A 340 -9.47 13.92 10.44
CA ILE A 340 -8.54 13.20 11.27
C ILE A 340 -8.30 11.77 10.79
N LYS A 341 -7.46 11.61 9.75
CA LYS A 341 -6.58 10.45 9.61
C LYS A 341 -5.17 11.01 9.69
N THR A 342 -4.59 10.80 10.84
CA THR A 342 -3.16 10.99 11.10
C THR A 342 -2.40 10.04 10.17
N HIS A 343 -2.19 10.45 8.92
CA HIS A 343 -1.27 9.77 8.04
C HIS A 343 0.13 9.93 8.62
N HIS A 344 0.81 8.81 8.82
CA HIS A 344 2.15 8.71 9.36
C HIS A 344 3.20 9.59 8.65
N ASN A 345 2.86 10.19 7.51
CA ASN A 345 3.74 11.02 6.68
C ASN A 345 3.42 12.52 6.68
N LYS A 346 2.38 13.01 7.36
CA LYS A 346 2.22 14.46 7.60
C LYS A 346 2.95 14.85 8.89
N VAL A 347 4.26 14.84 8.83
CA VAL A 347 5.09 15.39 9.89
C VAL A 347 4.90 16.92 9.87
N LYS A 348 4.15 17.45 10.84
CA LYS A 348 3.97 18.90 10.99
C LYS A 348 5.33 19.48 11.37
N MET A 349 5.98 20.15 10.43
CA MET A 349 7.27 20.80 10.70
C MET A 349 7.08 21.87 11.78
N PRO A 350 7.99 21.94 12.76
CA PRO A 350 8.05 23.06 13.70
C PRO A 350 8.30 24.37 12.93
N ASP A 351 7.64 25.45 13.35
CA ASP A 351 7.71 26.76 12.69
C ASP A 351 9.13 27.39 12.73
N ASP A 352 9.98 26.91 13.62
CA ASP A 352 11.34 27.37 13.84
C ASP A 352 12.41 26.63 12.98
N ILE A 353 12.00 25.63 12.19
CA ILE A 353 12.88 24.92 11.25
C ILE A 353 12.49 25.31 9.84
N LYS A 354 13.46 25.85 9.08
CA LYS A 354 13.26 26.25 7.68
C LYS A 354 14.05 25.33 6.78
N PHE A 355 13.35 24.54 5.96
CA PHE A 355 13.93 23.84 4.84
C PHE A 355 13.63 24.60 3.54
N GLU A 356 14.49 24.45 2.55
CA GLU A 356 14.26 24.99 1.21
C GLU A 356 13.13 24.27 0.50
N GLY A 357 12.91 23.02 0.85
CA GLY A 357 11.81 22.21 0.30
C GLY A 357 11.81 20.78 0.82
N ILE A 358 10.78 20.06 0.39
CA ILE A 358 10.60 18.64 0.69
C ILE A 358 10.96 17.83 -0.57
N ILE A 359 11.65 16.71 -0.36
CA ILE A 359 12.02 15.74 -1.39
C ILE A 359 11.23 14.46 -1.15
N GLU A 360 10.43 14.05 -2.13
CA GLU A 360 9.56 12.88 -2.07
C GLU A 360 9.80 11.98 -3.30
N PRO A 361 10.92 11.25 -3.35
CA PRO A 361 11.31 10.52 -4.57
C PRO A 361 10.38 9.35 -4.90
N LEU A 362 9.59 8.87 -3.94
CA LEU A 362 8.71 7.71 -4.08
C LEU A 362 7.25 8.06 -4.33
N LYS A 363 6.88 9.35 -4.38
CA LYS A 363 5.49 9.82 -4.46
C LYS A 363 4.70 9.32 -5.68
N SER A 364 5.40 8.84 -6.70
CA SER A 364 4.79 8.25 -7.89
C SER A 364 4.70 6.73 -7.85
N LEU A 365 5.21 6.05 -6.81
CA LEU A 365 5.30 4.60 -6.72
C LEU A 365 4.26 3.99 -5.79
N PHE A 366 3.71 2.84 -6.20
CA PHE A 366 3.02 1.94 -5.29
C PHE A 366 4.01 1.15 -4.41
N LYS A 367 3.53 0.56 -3.32
CA LYS A 367 4.35 -0.14 -2.33
C LYS A 367 5.18 -1.30 -2.91
N ASP A 368 4.62 -2.04 -3.85
CA ASP A 368 5.29 -3.14 -4.53
C ASP A 368 6.39 -2.63 -5.49
N GLU A 369 6.16 -1.48 -6.15
CA GLU A 369 7.16 -0.81 -6.98
C GLU A 369 8.32 -0.29 -6.12
N VAL A 370 8.03 0.30 -4.94
CA VAL A 370 9.06 0.71 -3.96
C VAL A 370 9.94 -0.47 -3.58
N ARG A 371 9.36 -1.64 -3.30
CA ARG A 371 10.12 -2.87 -3.00
C ARG A 371 11.02 -3.28 -4.16
N ARG A 372 10.49 -3.30 -5.39
CA ARG A 372 11.28 -3.61 -6.60
C ARG A 372 12.45 -2.62 -6.81
N VAL A 373 12.22 -1.33 -6.55
CA VAL A 373 13.29 -0.31 -6.56
C VAL A 373 14.31 -0.59 -5.47
N GLY A 374 13.89 -0.96 -4.27
CA GLY A 374 14.78 -1.32 -3.16
C GLY A 374 15.71 -2.48 -3.49
N GLU A 375 15.19 -3.57 -4.08
CA GLU A 375 16.00 -4.70 -4.54
C GLU A 375 17.05 -4.29 -5.58
N LYS A 376 16.65 -3.48 -6.57
CA LYS A 376 17.56 -2.97 -7.61
C LYS A 376 18.63 -2.03 -7.08
N LEU A 377 18.37 -1.34 -5.98
CA LEU A 377 19.35 -0.50 -5.27
C LEU A 377 20.28 -1.32 -4.36
N GLY A 378 20.10 -2.64 -4.26
CA GLY A 378 20.92 -3.53 -3.46
C GLY A 378 20.57 -3.57 -1.98
N ILE A 379 19.38 -3.11 -1.58
CA ILE A 379 18.89 -3.29 -0.21
C ILE A 379 18.60 -4.79 0.00
N PRO A 380 19.06 -5.39 1.10
CA PRO A 380 18.80 -6.80 1.39
C PRO A 380 17.31 -7.15 1.34
N LYS A 381 17.01 -8.31 0.79
CA LYS A 381 15.63 -8.77 0.59
C LYS A 381 14.85 -8.84 1.91
N GLU A 382 15.51 -9.18 2.99
CA GLU A 382 14.95 -9.25 4.36
C GLU A 382 14.49 -7.87 4.87
N LEU A 383 15.08 -6.78 4.39
CA LEU A 383 14.64 -5.42 4.71
C LEU A 383 13.55 -4.93 3.76
N VAL A 384 13.66 -5.24 2.46
CA VAL A 384 12.69 -4.81 1.43
C VAL A 384 11.35 -5.48 1.63
N TRP A 385 11.33 -6.78 1.92
CA TRP A 385 10.12 -7.58 2.07
C TRP A 385 9.68 -7.77 3.52
N ARG A 386 10.31 -7.05 4.41
CA ARG A 386 9.96 -7.05 5.82
C ARG A 386 8.46 -6.80 6.01
N GLN A 387 7.86 -7.61 6.89
CA GLN A 387 6.48 -7.40 7.30
C GLN A 387 6.28 -6.02 7.97
N PRO A 388 5.09 -5.42 7.87
CA PRO A 388 4.80 -4.16 8.54
C PRO A 388 5.17 -4.21 10.03
N PHE A 389 5.76 -3.11 10.51
CA PHE A 389 6.01 -2.90 11.93
C PHE A 389 5.40 -1.57 12.33
N PRO A 390 4.56 -1.52 13.36
CA PRO A 390 3.83 -0.32 13.72
C PRO A 390 4.77 0.77 14.25
N GLY A 391 4.41 2.04 14.05
CA GLY A 391 5.19 3.18 14.55
C GLY A 391 5.43 3.13 16.06
N PRO A 392 4.45 2.75 16.92
CA PRO A 392 4.67 2.57 18.36
C PRO A 392 5.54 1.36 18.72
N GLY A 393 6.01 0.58 17.75
CA GLY A 393 6.85 -0.58 17.97
C GLY A 393 6.18 -1.67 18.80
N LEU A 394 6.94 -2.30 19.69
CA LEU A 394 6.44 -3.31 20.61
C LEU A 394 5.50 -2.76 21.68
N GLY A 395 5.39 -1.43 21.81
CA GLY A 395 4.53 -0.79 22.82
C GLY A 395 3.07 -1.19 22.74
N ILE A 396 2.55 -1.46 21.53
CA ILE A 396 1.17 -1.91 21.29
C ILE A 396 1.04 -3.45 21.23
N ARG A 397 2.10 -4.17 21.57
CA ARG A 397 2.13 -5.64 21.71
C ARG A 397 2.39 -6.04 23.17
N ILE A 398 2.38 -5.07 24.08
CA ILE A 398 2.49 -5.25 25.52
C ILE A 398 1.17 -4.83 26.15
N ILE A 399 0.31 -5.78 26.47
CA ILE A 399 -0.97 -5.51 27.14
C ILE A 399 -0.72 -5.04 28.57
N GLY A 400 -1.36 -3.92 28.94
CA GLY A 400 -1.13 -3.27 30.23
C GLY A 400 0.12 -2.38 30.23
N ALA A 401 0.68 -2.07 31.40
CA ALA A 401 1.82 -1.15 31.52
C ALA A 401 3.10 -1.72 30.88
N ILE A 402 3.84 -0.84 30.20
CA ILE A 402 5.12 -1.18 29.55
C ILE A 402 6.23 -1.17 30.61
N THR A 403 7.01 -2.23 30.70
CA THR A 403 8.20 -2.32 31.55
C THR A 403 9.39 -2.87 30.77
N LYS A 404 10.60 -2.57 31.19
CA LYS A 404 11.83 -3.10 30.60
C LYS A 404 11.83 -4.64 30.54
N GLU A 405 11.39 -5.26 31.64
CA GLU A 405 11.26 -6.74 31.71
C GLU A 405 10.33 -7.29 30.61
N LYS A 406 9.14 -6.67 30.42
CA LYS A 406 8.19 -7.12 29.38
C LYS A 406 8.73 -6.89 27.97
N ILE A 407 9.46 -5.79 27.73
CA ILE A 407 10.10 -5.54 26.44
C ILE A 407 11.13 -6.64 26.16
N GLU A 408 12.03 -6.95 27.07
CA GLU A 408 13.07 -7.97 26.91
C GLU A 408 12.47 -9.37 26.65
N ILE A 409 11.43 -9.73 27.41
CA ILE A 409 10.69 -10.99 27.22
C ILE A 409 10.05 -11.04 25.82
N LEU A 410 9.36 -9.97 25.44
CA LEU A 410 8.66 -9.91 24.16
C LEU A 410 9.64 -9.92 22.98
N GLN A 411 10.75 -9.19 23.07
CA GLN A 411 11.80 -9.20 22.05
C GLN A 411 12.35 -10.60 21.77
N GLN A 412 12.66 -11.35 22.82
CA GLN A 412 13.16 -12.72 22.71
C GLN A 412 12.09 -13.66 22.13
N ALA A 413 10.87 -13.60 22.64
CA ALA A 413 9.78 -14.45 22.18
C ALA A 413 9.38 -14.16 20.71
N ASP A 414 9.31 -12.89 20.33
CA ASP A 414 9.04 -12.48 18.94
C ASP A 414 10.14 -12.93 17.98
N ALA A 415 11.40 -12.83 18.40
CA ALA A 415 12.54 -13.30 17.61
C ALA A 415 12.47 -14.82 17.39
N ILE A 416 12.19 -15.62 18.42
CA ILE A 416 12.03 -17.07 18.29
C ILE A 416 10.87 -17.41 17.35
N PHE A 417 9.72 -16.76 17.50
CA PHE A 417 8.58 -17.02 16.64
C PHE A 417 8.88 -16.72 15.17
N ARG A 418 9.52 -15.59 14.89
CA ARG A 418 9.92 -15.23 13.52
C ARG A 418 10.93 -16.22 12.95
N GLU A 419 11.94 -16.59 13.73
CA GLU A 419 12.95 -17.57 13.33
C GLU A 419 12.34 -18.94 12.97
N GLU A 420 11.37 -19.43 13.74
CA GLU A 420 10.69 -20.70 13.43
C GLU A 420 9.83 -20.62 12.15
N MET A 421 9.20 -19.46 11.88
CA MET A 421 8.45 -19.27 10.63
C MET A 421 9.37 -19.20 9.40
N GLU A 422 10.52 -18.57 9.52
CA GLU A 422 11.55 -18.50 8.48
C GLU A 422 12.18 -19.87 8.22
N LYS A 423 12.63 -20.57 9.26
CA LYS A 423 13.20 -21.92 9.15
C LYS A 423 12.21 -22.94 8.58
N GLY A 424 10.92 -22.77 8.89
CA GLY A 424 9.85 -23.60 8.37
C GLY A 424 9.45 -23.26 6.92
N ALA A 425 10.09 -22.27 6.28
CA ALA A 425 9.70 -21.72 4.97
C ALA A 425 8.21 -21.34 4.91
N TYR A 426 7.70 -20.78 5.99
CA TYR A 426 6.30 -20.39 6.12
C TYR A 426 6.10 -18.86 6.16
N SER A 427 7.15 -18.09 6.42
CA SER A 427 7.13 -16.63 6.50
C SER A 427 6.55 -15.96 5.25
N ASP A 428 6.88 -16.47 4.07
CA ASP A 428 6.41 -15.92 2.79
C ASP A 428 4.91 -16.09 2.54
N LYS A 429 4.25 -16.95 3.33
CA LYS A 429 2.80 -17.18 3.27
C LYS A 429 2.01 -16.28 4.22
N LEU A 430 2.71 -15.52 5.07
CA LEU A 430 2.13 -14.69 6.10
C LEU A 430 2.25 -13.21 5.74
N SER A 431 1.15 -12.47 5.91
CA SER A 431 1.17 -11.01 5.70
C SER A 431 1.75 -10.27 6.90
N GLN A 432 1.43 -10.75 8.12
CA GLN A 432 2.00 -10.26 9.36
C GLN A 432 1.94 -11.34 10.45
N TYR A 433 2.98 -11.44 11.27
CA TYR A 433 3.06 -12.38 12.39
C TYR A 433 3.98 -11.86 13.50
N PHE A 434 3.60 -12.03 14.75
CA PHE A 434 4.28 -11.48 15.91
C PHE A 434 3.82 -12.11 17.22
N ALA A 435 4.54 -11.83 18.30
CA ALA A 435 4.18 -12.18 19.65
C ALA A 435 3.56 -10.98 20.40
N VAL A 436 2.68 -11.26 21.35
CA VAL A 436 2.05 -10.31 22.27
C VAL A 436 2.22 -10.80 23.69
N ILE A 437 2.73 -9.96 24.60
CA ILE A 437 2.83 -10.29 26.01
C ILE A 437 1.65 -9.70 26.77
N THR A 438 1.08 -10.49 27.70
CA THR A 438 -0.06 -10.07 28.52
C THR A 438 0.31 -9.99 30.00
N ASP A 439 -0.54 -9.31 30.79
CA ASP A 439 -0.45 -9.33 32.25
C ASP A 439 -1.15 -10.55 32.88
N VAL A 440 -1.83 -11.36 32.07
CA VAL A 440 -2.46 -12.60 32.54
C VAL A 440 -1.37 -13.60 32.96
N ARG A 441 -1.48 -14.06 34.19
CA ARG A 441 -0.57 -15.09 34.73
C ARG A 441 -1.27 -16.42 34.88
N SER A 442 -0.55 -17.48 34.66
CA SER A 442 -1.07 -18.83 34.79
C SER A 442 -0.14 -19.73 35.63
N VAL A 443 -0.73 -20.75 36.22
CA VAL A 443 0.04 -21.80 36.93
C VAL A 443 0.72 -22.70 35.91
N GLY A 444 1.99 -22.99 36.13
CA GLY A 444 2.77 -23.93 35.38
C GLY A 444 3.59 -24.85 36.31
N VAL A 445 4.17 -25.89 35.75
CA VAL A 445 5.14 -26.77 36.42
C VAL A 445 6.37 -26.78 35.52
N MET A 446 7.51 -26.33 36.06
CA MET A 446 8.79 -26.30 35.35
C MET A 446 9.83 -27.02 36.24
N GLY A 447 10.31 -28.14 35.76
CA GLY A 447 10.97 -29.09 36.66
C GLY A 447 9.99 -29.52 37.74
N ASP A 448 10.43 -29.75 38.97
CA ASP A 448 9.58 -30.17 40.09
C ASP A 448 8.96 -28.98 40.86
N HIS A 449 9.00 -27.76 40.28
CA HIS A 449 8.53 -26.57 40.93
C HIS A 449 7.30 -25.97 40.25
N ARG A 450 6.35 -25.52 41.08
CA ARG A 450 5.19 -24.75 40.60
C ARG A 450 5.64 -23.32 40.23
N THR A 451 5.27 -22.87 39.03
CA THR A 451 5.52 -21.50 38.54
C THR A 451 4.23 -20.76 38.39
N TYR A 452 4.31 -19.39 38.38
CA TYR A 452 3.20 -18.50 38.15
C TYR A 452 3.68 -17.35 37.27
N GLU A 453 3.66 -17.63 35.95
CA GLU A 453 4.26 -16.76 34.93
C GLU A 453 3.25 -16.26 33.93
N ARG A 454 3.67 -15.37 33.01
CA ARG A 454 2.79 -14.71 32.05
C ARG A 454 2.38 -15.63 30.89
N LEU A 455 1.19 -15.32 30.36
CA LEU A 455 0.71 -15.84 29.09
C LEU A 455 1.27 -14.99 27.95
N LEU A 456 1.89 -15.63 26.96
CA LEU A 456 2.25 -15.06 25.69
C LEU A 456 1.26 -15.50 24.62
N VAL A 457 0.89 -14.59 23.71
CA VAL A 457 0.01 -14.89 22.58
C VAL A 457 0.78 -14.73 21.29
N LEU A 458 0.67 -15.70 20.40
CA LEU A 458 1.17 -15.63 19.03
C LEU A 458 0.01 -15.20 18.12
N ARG A 459 0.27 -14.27 17.24
CA ARG A 459 -0.69 -13.77 16.24
C ARG A 459 -0.05 -13.89 14.86
N ALA A 460 -0.77 -14.46 13.89
CA ALA A 460 -0.38 -14.44 12.49
C ALA A 460 -1.61 -14.32 11.61
N VAL A 461 -1.52 -13.51 10.55
CA VAL A 461 -2.63 -13.24 9.64
C VAL A 461 -2.18 -13.30 8.18
N THR A 462 -3.15 -13.64 7.34
CA THR A 462 -3.08 -13.55 5.87
C THR A 462 -4.08 -12.51 5.40
N THR A 463 -3.66 -11.64 4.49
CA THR A 463 -4.50 -10.58 3.95
C THR A 463 -3.91 -10.03 2.65
N ASP A 464 -4.77 -9.50 1.78
CA ASP A 464 -4.36 -8.82 0.56
C ASP A 464 -4.20 -7.31 0.75
N ASN A 465 -5.00 -6.69 1.64
CA ASN A 465 -5.10 -5.23 1.73
C ASN A 465 -5.20 -4.68 3.16
N PHE A 466 -5.12 -5.51 4.19
CA PHE A 466 -5.29 -5.17 5.61
C PHE A 466 -6.67 -4.57 6.01
N MET A 467 -7.61 -4.42 5.08
CA MET A 467 -9.00 -4.05 5.44
C MET A 467 -9.70 -5.23 6.11
N THR A 468 -9.56 -6.41 5.53
CA THR A 468 -9.96 -7.68 6.12
C THR A 468 -8.74 -8.59 6.24
N ALA A 469 -8.70 -9.44 7.23
CA ALA A 469 -7.63 -10.41 7.42
C ALA A 469 -8.18 -11.70 8.04
N ASP A 470 -7.66 -12.82 7.62
CA ASP A 470 -7.92 -14.09 8.29
C ASP A 470 -6.72 -14.51 9.11
N TRP A 471 -6.96 -15.29 10.19
CA TRP A 471 -5.88 -15.87 10.95
C TRP A 471 -5.16 -16.95 10.11
N ALA A 472 -3.86 -17.02 10.22
CA ALA A 472 -3.07 -17.92 9.40
C ALA A 472 -3.11 -19.34 9.95
N HIS A 473 -3.36 -20.34 9.10
CA HIS A 473 -3.36 -21.75 9.45
C HIS A 473 -1.92 -22.30 9.51
N ILE A 474 -1.14 -21.86 10.52
CA ILE A 474 0.22 -22.34 10.72
C ILE A 474 0.20 -23.84 11.07
N PRO A 475 1.07 -24.68 10.47
CA PRO A 475 1.20 -26.08 10.85
C PRO A 475 1.46 -26.27 12.35
N TYR A 476 0.73 -27.18 12.98
CA TYR A 476 0.82 -27.41 14.43
C TYR A 476 2.25 -27.75 14.88
N GLU A 477 3.04 -28.39 14.05
CA GLU A 477 4.44 -28.72 14.32
C GLU A 477 5.31 -27.46 14.45
N LEU A 478 5.04 -26.41 13.66
CA LEU A 478 5.76 -25.14 13.76
C LEU A 478 5.31 -24.37 15.00
N LEU A 479 4.01 -24.33 15.29
CA LEU A 479 3.49 -23.75 16.54
C LEU A 479 4.05 -24.46 17.77
N ALA A 480 4.11 -25.79 17.74
CA ALA A 480 4.68 -26.58 18.84
C ALA A 480 6.17 -26.28 19.04
N LYS A 481 6.96 -26.19 17.97
CA LYS A 481 8.38 -25.79 18.04
C LYS A 481 8.56 -24.41 18.63
N ALA A 482 7.82 -23.42 18.11
CA ALA A 482 7.88 -22.03 18.61
C ALA A 482 7.50 -21.99 20.11
N SER A 483 6.39 -22.63 20.49
CA SER A 483 5.94 -22.69 21.88
C SER A 483 6.98 -23.37 22.81
N ASN A 484 7.54 -24.47 22.38
CA ASN A 484 8.55 -25.19 23.18
C ASN A 484 9.82 -24.35 23.36
N ARG A 485 10.30 -23.71 22.29
CA ARG A 485 11.46 -22.82 22.38
C ARG A 485 11.20 -21.65 23.29
N ILE A 486 10.06 -20.96 23.10
CA ILE A 486 9.70 -19.78 23.90
C ILE A 486 9.65 -20.12 25.38
N THR A 487 8.97 -21.21 25.77
CA THR A 487 8.87 -21.64 27.20
C THR A 487 10.18 -22.12 27.81
N ASN A 488 11.12 -22.61 27.01
CA ASN A 488 12.41 -23.10 27.49
C ASN A 488 13.50 -22.02 27.47
N GLU A 489 13.50 -21.13 26.49
CA GLU A 489 14.56 -20.14 26.27
C GLU A 489 14.23 -18.80 26.91
N VAL A 490 12.92 -18.42 27.03
CA VAL A 490 12.48 -17.11 27.54
C VAL A 490 11.93 -17.21 28.95
N LYS A 491 12.65 -16.64 29.93
CA LYS A 491 12.19 -16.60 31.32
C LYS A 491 10.94 -15.72 31.48
N GLY A 492 10.05 -16.13 32.39
CA GLY A 492 8.83 -15.37 32.71
C GLY A 492 7.59 -15.73 31.86
N ILE A 493 7.72 -16.76 30.99
CA ILE A 493 6.63 -17.34 30.20
C ILE A 493 6.51 -18.83 30.49
N ASN A 494 5.32 -19.28 30.89
CA ASN A 494 5.00 -20.68 31.07
C ASN A 494 3.82 -21.19 30.24
N ARG A 495 3.23 -20.31 29.43
CA ARG A 495 2.10 -20.62 28.56
C ARG A 495 2.11 -19.79 27.29
N VAL A 496 1.89 -20.46 26.16
CA VAL A 496 1.74 -19.84 24.84
C VAL A 496 0.35 -20.17 24.30
N ALA A 497 -0.38 -19.17 23.79
CA ALA A 497 -1.64 -19.31 23.06
C ALA A 497 -1.47 -18.83 21.62
N TYR A 498 -2.37 -19.25 20.73
CA TYR A 498 -2.43 -18.76 19.36
C TYR A 498 -3.80 -18.09 19.12
N ASP A 499 -3.79 -16.85 18.62
CA ASP A 499 -5.01 -16.08 18.33
C ASP A 499 -5.56 -16.47 16.96
N ILE A 500 -6.77 -17.05 16.96
CA ILE A 500 -7.48 -17.55 15.78
C ILE A 500 -8.66 -16.65 15.37
N THR A 501 -8.60 -15.36 15.66
CA THR A 501 -9.68 -14.43 15.39
C THR A 501 -9.41 -13.67 14.10
N SER A 502 -10.39 -13.64 13.17
CA SER A 502 -10.33 -12.90 11.92
C SER A 502 -10.57 -11.39 12.14
N LYS A 503 -10.18 -10.58 11.17
CA LYS A 503 -10.54 -9.16 11.10
C LYS A 503 -11.57 -8.92 9.97
N PRO A 504 -12.79 -8.41 10.25
CA PRO A 504 -13.38 -8.24 11.58
C PRO A 504 -13.69 -9.58 12.25
N PRO A 505 -14.05 -9.67 13.57
CA PRO A 505 -14.26 -8.55 14.50
C PRO A 505 -13.00 -8.01 15.16
N ALA A 506 -11.90 -8.79 15.21
CA ALA A 506 -10.65 -8.31 15.79
C ALA A 506 -9.90 -7.34 14.86
N THR A 507 -8.86 -6.71 15.38
CA THR A 507 -7.85 -5.99 14.60
C THR A 507 -6.65 -6.89 14.32
N VAL A 508 -5.69 -6.45 13.50
CA VAL A 508 -4.44 -7.19 13.28
C VAL A 508 -3.56 -7.07 14.53
N GLU A 509 -3.23 -5.84 14.94
CA GLU A 509 -2.54 -5.57 16.21
C GLU A 509 -3.52 -5.67 17.37
N TRP A 510 -3.03 -5.95 18.57
CA TRP A 510 -3.86 -6.14 19.75
C TRP A 510 -4.21 -4.82 20.47
N GLU A 511 -3.34 -3.80 20.36
CA GLU A 511 -3.55 -2.45 20.88
C GLU A 511 -3.33 -1.37 19.82
#